data_fb3c87a7d9c38771980b2ce409d1cd54
#
_entry.id   fb3c87a7d9c38771980b2ce409d1cd54
#
_cell.length_a   1.000
_cell.length_b   1.000
_cell.length_c   1.000
_cell.angle_alpha   90.00
_cell.angle_beta   90.00
_cell.angle_gamma   90.00
#
_symmetry.space_group_name_H-M   'P 1'
#
loop_
_entity.id
_entity.type
_entity.pdbx_description
1 polymer ?
#
loop_
_entity_poly.entity_id
_entity_poly.type
_entity_poly.pdbx_seq_one_letter_code
_entity_poly.pdbx_strand_id
1 'polypeptide(L)'
;MSILPASDAALDVLAIAAHRDDVEQTCGGTLLKMAQRGRRTGILDLTQGEMGTRGTAEDRGREAEEAAKILRVSWRQALDIPDGRVENTFENRLKVARVIREQRPRVVILPYWKGRHPDHYTASILGYEACFLAGLAKVDVSVAWAPSPANSAESPASLRAGRPQDSRQDVGATKLPPHRPFKIIYATLYYDVRPTFVVDITELFETRFQALMAYKSQFSDQEAGKDLFPAQAEIRARIEAMARFYGLLGGVTYAEPFLQKEVGLVEDLTLIPVKSI
;
A
#
# COMPACT_ATOMS: atom_id res chain seq x y z
N MET A 1 1.46 -14.21 -0.03
CA MET A 1 2.71 -14.76 -0.58
C MET A 1 3.64 -13.59 -0.82
N SER A 2 4.89 -13.64 -0.40
CA SER A 2 5.86 -12.55 -0.64
C SER A 2 6.27 -12.58 -2.10
N ILE A 3 6.14 -11.47 -2.78
CA ILE A 3 6.42 -11.35 -4.22
C ILE A 3 7.92 -11.13 -4.46
N LEU A 4 8.60 -10.48 -3.53
CA LEU A 4 10.04 -10.24 -3.57
C LEU A 4 10.68 -10.74 -2.26
N PRO A 5 11.92 -11.26 -2.28
CA PRO A 5 12.55 -11.80 -1.09
C PRO A 5 12.69 -10.74 0.00
N ALA A 6 12.41 -11.13 1.25
CA ALA A 6 12.69 -10.30 2.40
C ALA A 6 14.20 -10.01 2.44
N SER A 7 14.58 -8.76 2.37
CA SER A 7 15.95 -8.34 2.62
C SER A 7 16.02 -7.77 4.05
N ASP A 8 17.06 -8.09 4.81
CA ASP A 8 17.26 -7.63 6.19
C ASP A 8 17.43 -6.11 6.35
N ALA A 9 17.41 -5.37 5.25
CA ALA A 9 17.54 -3.92 5.27
C ALA A 9 16.18 -3.21 5.34
N ALA A 10 16.06 -2.24 6.25
CA ALA A 10 14.88 -1.41 6.44
C ALA A 10 14.46 -0.67 5.15
N LEU A 11 13.16 -0.44 4.99
CA LEU A 11 12.62 0.42 3.92
C LEU A 11 12.74 1.90 4.29
N ASP A 12 13.07 2.75 3.31
CA ASP A 12 12.93 4.19 3.47
C ASP A 12 11.47 4.62 3.36
N VAL A 13 10.72 4.02 2.40
CA VAL A 13 9.32 4.34 2.13
C VAL A 13 8.51 3.06 1.95
N LEU A 14 7.38 2.96 2.63
CA LEU A 14 6.37 1.92 2.46
C LEU A 14 5.05 2.57 2.04
N ALA A 15 4.53 2.24 0.86
CA ALA A 15 3.17 2.58 0.46
C ALA A 15 2.22 1.43 0.84
N ILE A 16 1.12 1.76 1.53
CA ILE A 16 0.06 0.82 1.90
C ILE A 16 -1.17 1.18 1.09
N ALA A 17 -1.75 0.20 0.40
CA ALA A 17 -2.91 0.36 -0.47
C ALA A 17 -3.98 -0.66 -0.13
N ALA A 18 -5.24 -0.36 -0.47
CA ALA A 18 -6.33 -1.32 -0.37
C ALA A 18 -6.15 -2.43 -1.42
N HIS A 19 -5.89 -2.06 -2.67
CA HIS A 19 -5.82 -2.96 -3.82
C HIS A 19 -4.50 -2.84 -4.56
N ARG A 20 -4.21 -3.82 -5.40
CA ARG A 20 -2.92 -4.01 -6.07
C ARG A 20 -2.56 -3.00 -7.16
N ASP A 21 -3.38 -2.07 -7.53
CA ASP A 21 -3.12 -1.05 -8.56
C ASP A 21 -3.22 0.38 -8.03
N ASP A 22 -3.64 0.56 -6.77
CA ASP A 22 -3.84 1.87 -6.15
C ASP A 22 -2.55 2.70 -6.07
N VAL A 23 -1.42 2.06 -5.75
CA VAL A 23 -0.12 2.74 -5.62
C VAL A 23 0.34 3.28 -6.96
N GLU A 24 0.19 2.51 -8.03
CA GLU A 24 0.53 2.91 -9.38
C GLU A 24 -0.32 4.10 -9.84
N GLN A 25 -1.57 4.16 -9.38
CA GLN A 25 -2.49 5.26 -9.68
C GLN A 25 -2.21 6.52 -8.86
N THR A 26 -1.62 6.42 -7.67
CA THR A 26 -1.55 7.55 -6.72
C THR A 26 -0.14 8.08 -6.49
N CYS A 27 0.85 7.20 -6.29
CA CYS A 27 2.21 7.58 -5.88
C CYS A 27 3.32 6.72 -6.51
N GLY A 28 3.02 5.99 -7.58
CA GLY A 28 4.00 5.15 -8.27
C GLY A 28 5.20 5.91 -8.81
N GLY A 29 4.98 7.11 -9.35
CA GLY A 29 6.06 7.97 -9.82
C GLY A 29 6.97 8.45 -8.68
N THR A 30 6.39 8.73 -7.52
CA THR A 30 7.14 9.07 -6.30
C THR A 30 8.00 7.90 -5.82
N LEU A 31 7.46 6.67 -5.77
CA LEU A 31 8.25 5.49 -5.40
C LEU A 31 9.40 5.27 -6.38
N LEU A 32 9.16 5.38 -7.68
CA LEU A 32 10.19 5.28 -8.71
C LEU A 32 11.28 6.36 -8.52
N LYS A 33 10.88 7.62 -8.25
CA LYS A 33 11.81 8.71 -7.98
C LYS A 33 12.67 8.42 -6.75
N MET A 34 12.06 7.88 -5.69
CA MET A 34 12.81 7.50 -4.49
C MET A 34 13.78 6.35 -4.79
N ALA A 35 13.36 5.33 -5.53
CA ALA A 35 14.23 4.23 -5.94
C ALA A 35 15.43 4.73 -6.78
N GLN A 36 15.21 5.65 -7.71
CA GLN A 36 16.30 6.28 -8.49
C GLN A 36 17.29 7.07 -7.63
N ARG A 37 16.84 7.56 -6.47
CA ARG A 37 17.69 8.23 -5.48
C ARG A 37 18.38 7.26 -4.51
N GLY A 38 18.34 5.96 -4.80
CA GLY A 38 18.95 4.92 -3.96
C GLY A 38 18.16 4.62 -2.69
N ARG A 39 16.89 5.05 -2.58
CA ARG A 39 16.02 4.73 -1.45
C ARG A 39 15.34 3.39 -1.66
N ARG A 40 15.22 2.62 -0.60
CA ARG A 40 14.49 1.37 -0.61
C ARG A 40 12.99 1.64 -0.45
N THR A 41 12.22 1.26 -1.47
CA THR A 41 10.77 1.44 -1.48
C THR A 41 10.06 0.10 -1.37
N GLY A 42 8.89 0.08 -0.73
CA GLY A 42 8.04 -1.10 -0.61
C GLY A 42 6.57 -0.77 -0.84
N ILE A 43 5.80 -1.80 -1.20
CA ILE A 43 4.34 -1.75 -1.33
C ILE A 43 3.72 -2.85 -0.48
N LEU A 44 2.72 -2.50 0.30
CA LEU A 44 1.84 -3.42 1.02
C LEU A 44 0.42 -3.28 0.48
N ASP A 45 -0.05 -4.30 -0.23
CA ASP A 45 -1.44 -4.40 -0.66
C ASP A 45 -2.24 -5.09 0.45
N LEU A 46 -3.35 -4.50 0.91
CA LEU A 46 -4.14 -5.08 2.01
C LEU A 46 -4.96 -6.28 1.54
N THR A 47 -5.44 -6.27 0.28
CA THR A 47 -6.23 -7.35 -0.32
C THR A 47 -5.49 -7.98 -1.50
N GLN A 48 -6.01 -9.09 -2.00
CA GLN A 48 -5.50 -9.71 -3.21
C GLN A 48 -6.26 -9.25 -4.47
N GLY A 49 -7.31 -8.44 -4.30
CA GLY A 49 -8.16 -7.95 -5.38
C GLY A 49 -9.09 -9.02 -5.94
N GLU A 50 -9.45 -10.01 -5.11
CA GLU A 50 -10.19 -11.21 -5.50
C GLU A 50 -11.67 -10.96 -5.85
N MET A 51 -12.23 -9.83 -5.44
CA MET A 51 -13.60 -9.43 -5.79
C MET A 51 -13.67 -8.57 -7.06
N GLY A 52 -12.54 -8.34 -7.73
CA GLY A 52 -12.51 -7.54 -8.95
C GLY A 52 -13.35 -8.17 -10.06
N THR A 53 -14.09 -7.32 -10.81
CA THR A 53 -14.91 -7.76 -11.95
C THR A 53 -14.08 -8.39 -13.07
N ARG A 54 -12.79 -8.03 -13.17
CA ARG A 54 -11.85 -8.46 -14.20
C ARG A 54 -10.62 -9.11 -13.58
N GLY A 55 -10.13 -10.19 -14.20
CA GLY A 55 -8.97 -10.94 -13.76
C GLY A 55 -9.19 -11.75 -12.48
N THR A 56 -8.27 -12.65 -12.20
CA THR A 56 -8.22 -13.43 -10.96
C THR A 56 -7.22 -12.81 -9.98
N ALA A 57 -7.22 -13.26 -8.72
CA ALA A 57 -6.21 -12.87 -7.73
C ALA A 57 -4.79 -13.24 -8.19
N GLU A 58 -4.64 -14.38 -8.89
CA GLU A 58 -3.38 -14.84 -9.48
C GLU A 58 -2.92 -13.93 -10.63
N ASP A 59 -3.85 -13.53 -11.54
CA ASP A 59 -3.54 -12.58 -12.61
C ASP A 59 -3.05 -11.27 -12.03
N ARG A 60 -3.81 -10.68 -11.13
CA ARG A 60 -3.45 -9.43 -10.44
C ARG A 60 -2.14 -9.55 -9.66
N GLY A 61 -1.82 -10.77 -9.15
CA GLY A 61 -0.53 -11.05 -8.52
C GLY A 61 0.64 -10.91 -9.48
N ARG A 62 0.56 -11.55 -10.66
CA ARG A 62 1.59 -11.46 -11.70
C ARG A 62 1.75 -10.03 -12.24
N GLU A 63 0.64 -9.33 -12.43
CA GLU A 63 0.61 -7.94 -12.88
C GLU A 63 1.27 -7.00 -11.86
N ALA A 64 1.00 -7.22 -10.56
CA ALA A 64 1.63 -6.48 -9.48
C ALA A 64 3.16 -6.72 -9.41
N GLU A 65 3.63 -7.94 -9.69
CA GLU A 65 5.07 -8.23 -9.79
C GLU A 65 5.72 -7.46 -10.93
N GLU A 66 5.08 -7.41 -12.09
CA GLU A 66 5.59 -6.66 -13.23
C GLU A 66 5.60 -5.15 -12.96
N ALA A 67 4.53 -4.61 -12.40
CA ALA A 67 4.45 -3.20 -11.99
C ALA A 67 5.55 -2.85 -10.98
N ALA A 68 5.80 -3.72 -9.98
CA ALA A 68 6.87 -3.54 -9.00
C ALA A 68 8.26 -3.47 -9.63
N LYS A 69 8.54 -4.29 -10.66
CA LYS A 69 9.80 -4.25 -11.42
C LYS A 69 9.96 -2.93 -12.17
N ILE A 70 8.91 -2.47 -12.87
CA ILE A 70 8.91 -1.19 -13.60
C ILE A 70 9.16 -0.03 -12.65
N LEU A 71 8.53 -0.01 -11.47
CA LEU A 71 8.71 1.01 -10.44
C LEU A 71 9.99 0.83 -9.62
N ARG A 72 10.79 -0.23 -9.85
CA ARG A 72 12.00 -0.57 -9.11
C ARG A 72 11.75 -0.71 -7.60
N VAL A 73 10.58 -1.22 -7.23
CA VAL A 73 10.20 -1.45 -5.83
C VAL A 73 11.02 -2.60 -5.26
N SER A 74 11.63 -2.41 -4.09
CA SER A 74 12.51 -3.38 -3.45
C SER A 74 11.76 -4.50 -2.73
N TRP A 75 10.51 -4.26 -2.35
CA TRP A 75 9.69 -5.19 -1.59
C TRP A 75 8.21 -4.98 -1.90
N ARG A 76 7.47 -6.05 -2.13
CA ARG A 76 6.01 -6.01 -2.25
C ARG A 76 5.39 -7.27 -1.63
N GLN A 77 4.28 -7.08 -0.94
CA GLN A 77 3.49 -8.16 -0.35
C GLN A 77 2.01 -7.79 -0.38
N ALA A 78 1.14 -8.81 -0.57
CA ALA A 78 -0.28 -8.69 -0.31
C ALA A 78 -0.63 -9.42 0.99
N LEU A 79 -1.55 -8.84 1.78
CA LEU A 79 -2.21 -9.51 2.89
C LEU A 79 -3.41 -10.31 2.39
N ASP A 80 -4.06 -10.98 3.33
CA ASP A 80 -5.26 -11.80 3.15
C ASP A 80 -6.53 -11.10 3.69
N ILE A 81 -6.54 -9.77 3.75
CA ILE A 81 -7.74 -9.04 4.15
C ILE A 81 -8.74 -9.13 2.98
N PRO A 82 -10.01 -9.53 3.24
CA PRO A 82 -10.98 -9.71 2.19
C PRO A 82 -11.23 -8.44 1.37
N ASP A 83 -11.17 -8.54 0.04
CA ASP A 83 -11.47 -7.48 -0.91
C ASP A 83 -12.95 -7.06 -0.84
N GLY A 84 -13.23 -5.76 -0.96
CA GLY A 84 -14.56 -5.17 -0.79
C GLY A 84 -15.05 -5.14 0.68
N ARG A 85 -14.23 -5.61 1.62
CA ARG A 85 -14.54 -5.70 3.05
C ARG A 85 -13.33 -5.39 3.94
N VAL A 86 -12.53 -4.42 3.55
CA VAL A 86 -11.44 -3.93 4.41
C VAL A 86 -12.03 -3.34 5.68
N GLU A 87 -11.82 -4.00 6.81
CA GLU A 87 -12.32 -3.58 8.13
C GLU A 87 -11.16 -3.15 9.03
N ASN A 88 -11.37 -2.07 9.79
CA ASN A 88 -10.40 -1.58 10.77
C ASN A 88 -10.52 -2.36 12.10
N THR A 89 -10.36 -3.68 12.06
CA THR A 89 -10.34 -4.53 13.24
C THR A 89 -8.97 -4.51 13.92
N PHE A 90 -8.93 -4.91 15.19
CA PHE A 90 -7.67 -5.04 15.92
C PHE A 90 -6.74 -6.08 15.25
N GLU A 91 -7.30 -7.17 14.76
CA GLU A 91 -6.55 -8.22 14.06
C GLU A 91 -5.89 -7.68 12.78
N ASN A 92 -6.65 -6.97 11.93
CA ASN A 92 -6.11 -6.39 10.71
C ASN A 92 -5.03 -5.34 10.99
N ARG A 93 -5.21 -4.54 12.06
CA ARG A 93 -4.16 -3.62 12.53
C ARG A 93 -2.90 -4.35 12.97
N LEU A 94 -3.01 -5.51 13.62
CA LEU A 94 -1.86 -6.31 13.99
C LEU A 94 -1.14 -6.89 12.77
N LYS A 95 -1.86 -7.34 11.72
CA LYS A 95 -1.26 -7.81 10.46
C LYS A 95 -0.40 -6.72 9.84
N VAL A 96 -0.92 -5.51 9.71
CA VAL A 96 -0.18 -4.35 9.16
C VAL A 96 0.95 -3.93 10.09
N ALA A 97 0.72 -3.87 11.42
CA ALA A 97 1.75 -3.51 12.40
C ALA A 97 2.93 -4.49 12.39
N ARG A 98 2.68 -5.77 12.14
CA ARG A 98 3.73 -6.77 11.95
C ARG A 98 4.62 -6.43 10.76
N VAL A 99 4.04 -6.16 9.60
CA VAL A 99 4.78 -5.74 8.40
C VAL A 99 5.60 -4.48 8.67
N ILE A 100 5.03 -3.50 9.36
CA ILE A 100 5.75 -2.27 9.75
C ILE A 100 6.95 -2.58 10.63
N ARG A 101 6.86 -3.53 11.57
CA ARG A 101 8.00 -3.95 12.41
C ARG A 101 9.04 -4.75 11.64
N GLU A 102 8.61 -5.59 10.69
CA GLU A 102 9.51 -6.38 9.83
C GLU A 102 10.29 -5.48 8.87
N GLN A 103 9.59 -4.56 8.19
CA GLN A 103 10.16 -3.72 7.14
C GLN A 103 10.76 -2.41 7.67
N ARG A 104 10.41 -1.98 8.87
CA ARG A 104 10.93 -0.78 9.56
C ARG A 104 10.93 0.49 8.70
N PRO A 105 9.83 0.83 8.02
CA PRO A 105 9.80 1.97 7.11
C PRO A 105 10.00 3.29 7.87
N ARG A 106 10.80 4.19 7.28
CA ARG A 106 10.95 5.55 7.80
C ARG A 106 9.73 6.40 7.51
N VAL A 107 9.19 6.29 6.29
CA VAL A 107 7.99 6.99 5.82
C VAL A 107 6.95 5.96 5.40
N VAL A 108 5.70 6.18 5.79
CA VAL A 108 4.54 5.42 5.32
C VAL A 108 3.66 6.34 4.48
N ILE A 109 3.28 5.88 3.28
CA ILE A 109 2.28 6.50 2.42
C ILE A 109 0.98 5.71 2.58
N LEU A 110 -0.10 6.38 2.93
CA LEU A 110 -1.44 5.82 3.07
C LEU A 110 -2.38 6.39 2.01
N PRO A 111 -3.48 5.72 1.67
CA PRO A 111 -4.57 6.33 0.92
C PRO A 111 -5.12 7.55 1.67
N TYR A 112 -5.64 8.52 0.93
CA TYR A 112 -6.34 9.65 1.53
C TYR A 112 -7.58 9.16 2.31
N TRP A 113 -7.83 9.76 3.48
CA TRP A 113 -8.90 9.34 4.41
C TRP A 113 -10.33 9.68 3.98
N LYS A 114 -10.50 10.21 2.79
CA LYS A 114 -11.79 10.40 2.11
C LYS A 114 -11.66 9.87 0.69
N GLY A 115 -12.73 9.33 0.17
CA GLY A 115 -12.72 8.79 -1.17
C GLY A 115 -14.04 8.11 -1.50
N ARG A 116 -14.17 7.69 -2.74
CA ARG A 116 -15.37 7.05 -3.25
C ARG A 116 -15.43 5.57 -2.86
N HIS A 117 -14.27 4.90 -2.78
CA HIS A 117 -14.21 3.47 -2.46
C HIS A 117 -14.10 3.26 -0.94
N PRO A 118 -15.00 2.44 -0.32
CA PRO A 118 -14.97 2.18 1.11
C PRO A 118 -13.62 1.65 1.60
N ASP A 119 -13.04 0.70 0.88
CA ASP A 119 -11.77 0.09 1.25
C ASP A 119 -10.62 1.10 1.31
N HIS A 120 -10.60 2.13 0.43
CA HIS A 120 -9.53 3.12 0.43
C HIS A 120 -9.53 3.98 1.71
N TYR A 121 -10.68 4.51 2.13
CA TYR A 121 -10.71 5.31 3.35
C TYR A 121 -10.57 4.44 4.61
N THR A 122 -11.03 3.19 4.58
CA THR A 122 -10.81 2.25 5.67
C THR A 122 -9.34 1.85 5.77
N ALA A 123 -8.67 1.57 4.63
CA ALA A 123 -7.23 1.32 4.58
C ALA A 123 -6.40 2.47 5.15
N SER A 124 -6.84 3.72 4.92
CA SER A 124 -6.21 4.91 5.50
C SER A 124 -6.22 4.88 7.03
N ILE A 125 -7.38 4.63 7.63
CA ILE A 125 -7.54 4.61 9.09
C ILE A 125 -6.81 3.39 9.67
N LEU A 126 -6.99 2.22 9.07
CA LEU A 126 -6.33 0.97 9.46
C LEU A 126 -4.81 1.13 9.46
N GLY A 127 -4.23 1.66 8.38
CA GLY A 127 -2.79 1.88 8.27
C GLY A 127 -2.26 2.90 9.29
N TYR A 128 -3.00 3.98 9.53
CA TYR A 128 -2.63 4.98 10.54
C TYR A 128 -2.58 4.39 11.95
N GLU A 129 -3.63 3.66 12.35
CA GLU A 129 -3.69 3.03 13.67
C GLU A 129 -2.68 1.88 13.81
N ALA A 130 -2.40 1.15 12.73
CA ALA A 130 -1.36 0.13 12.72
C ALA A 130 0.04 0.72 12.92
N CYS A 131 0.34 1.89 12.35
CA CYS A 131 1.59 2.62 12.61
C CYS A 131 1.76 2.95 14.09
N PHE A 132 0.68 3.32 14.78
CA PHE A 132 0.70 3.56 16.21
C PHE A 132 0.96 2.26 16.99
N LEU A 133 0.20 1.19 16.69
CA LEU A 133 0.36 -0.11 17.35
C LEU A 133 1.76 -0.70 17.16
N ALA A 134 2.35 -0.56 15.98
CA ALA A 134 3.70 -1.04 15.68
C ALA A 134 4.76 -0.43 16.60
N GLY A 135 4.53 0.79 17.11
CA GLY A 135 5.42 1.47 18.06
C GLY A 135 5.27 1.02 19.53
N LEU A 136 4.24 0.24 19.88
CA LEU A 136 3.96 -0.14 21.26
C LEU A 136 4.71 -1.43 21.65
N ALA A 137 5.72 -1.35 22.51
CA ALA A 137 6.56 -2.48 22.91
C ALA A 137 5.80 -3.66 23.52
N LYS A 138 4.65 -3.42 24.17
CA LYS A 138 3.84 -4.44 24.82
C LYS A 138 2.86 -5.15 23.87
N VAL A 139 2.67 -4.63 22.65
CA VAL A 139 1.80 -5.26 21.66
C VAL A 139 2.56 -6.43 21.01
N ASP A 140 1.96 -7.61 21.09
CA ASP A 140 2.45 -8.79 20.38
C ASP A 140 1.85 -8.85 18.97
N VAL A 141 2.70 -8.78 17.97
CA VAL A 141 2.32 -8.86 16.55
C VAL A 141 2.54 -10.27 15.96
N SER A 142 3.07 -11.22 16.73
CA SER A 142 3.33 -12.59 16.28
C SER A 142 2.04 -13.38 16.06
N VAL A 143 0.99 -13.07 16.82
CA VAL A 143 -0.31 -13.75 16.80
C VAL A 143 -1.09 -13.50 15.50
N ALA A 144 -0.76 -12.44 14.78
CA ALA A 144 -1.48 -12.00 13.57
C ALA A 144 -1.25 -12.89 12.32
N TRP A 145 -0.40 -13.90 12.40
CA TRP A 145 -0.04 -14.76 11.26
C TRP A 145 -0.45 -16.23 11.42
N ALA A 146 -1.29 -16.59 12.37
CA ALA A 146 -1.89 -17.92 12.34
C ALA A 146 -2.79 -17.98 11.09
N PRO A 147 -2.52 -18.87 10.09
CA PRO A 147 -3.44 -19.04 8.98
C PRO A 147 -4.81 -19.40 9.60
N SER A 148 -5.85 -18.65 9.23
CA SER A 148 -7.21 -19.02 9.56
C SER A 148 -7.40 -20.45 9.07
N PRO A 149 -7.93 -21.40 9.88
CA PRO A 149 -8.20 -22.73 9.39
C PRO A 149 -9.27 -22.63 8.31
N ALA A 150 -8.81 -22.51 7.07
CA ALA A 150 -9.65 -22.57 5.89
C ALA A 150 -10.18 -24.00 5.83
N ASN A 151 -11.49 -24.15 6.10
CA ASN A 151 -12.33 -25.29 5.70
C ASN A 151 -11.68 -26.68 5.73
N SER A 152 -11.46 -27.23 6.90
CA SER A 152 -11.53 -28.66 7.06
C SER A 152 -13.00 -28.99 7.44
N ALA A 153 -13.78 -29.34 6.43
CA ALA A 153 -15.03 -30.06 6.65
C ALA A 153 -14.67 -31.44 7.20
N GLU A 154 -14.61 -31.57 8.53
CA GLU A 154 -14.66 -32.87 9.20
C GLU A 154 -15.77 -32.87 10.23
N SER A 155 -16.61 -33.88 10.06
CA SER A 155 -17.80 -34.26 10.79
C SER A 155 -17.51 -34.48 12.30
N PRO A 156 -18.48 -34.27 13.19
CA PRO A 156 -18.26 -34.43 14.64
C PRO A 156 -18.34 -35.90 15.01
N ALA A 157 -17.24 -36.48 15.48
CA ALA A 157 -17.29 -37.74 16.21
C ALA A 157 -16.27 -37.77 17.34
N SER A 158 -16.84 -38.03 18.54
CA SER A 158 -16.22 -38.54 19.78
C SER A 158 -15.48 -37.56 20.70
N LEU A 159 -16.24 -37.08 21.68
CA LEU A 159 -15.77 -36.78 23.03
C LEU A 159 -14.98 -37.97 23.63
N ARG A 160 -13.71 -37.77 23.98
CA ARG A 160 -13.09 -38.44 25.12
C ARG A 160 -12.06 -37.56 25.81
N ALA A 161 -12.21 -37.47 27.11
CA ALA A 161 -11.35 -36.78 28.04
C ALA A 161 -9.94 -37.39 28.08
N GLY A 162 -8.93 -36.50 28.20
CA GLY A 162 -7.54 -36.85 28.45
C GLY A 162 -6.67 -35.62 28.33
N ARG A 163 -6.37 -34.95 29.47
CA ARG A 163 -5.34 -33.94 29.52
C ARG A 163 -3.97 -34.61 29.36
N PRO A 164 -3.14 -34.22 28.38
CA PRO A 164 -1.70 -34.29 28.51
C PRO A 164 -1.18 -32.92 28.95
N GLN A 165 -0.33 -32.89 29.93
CA GLN A 165 0.57 -31.79 30.23
C GLN A 165 1.46 -31.62 29.01
N ASP A 166 1.22 -30.56 28.24
CA ASP A 166 2.02 -30.21 27.09
C ASP A 166 3.15 -29.29 27.53
N SER A 167 4.31 -29.88 27.75
CA SER A 167 5.59 -29.17 27.81
C SER A 167 5.99 -28.79 26.40
N ARG A 168 5.28 -27.84 25.79
CA ARG A 168 5.79 -27.17 24.60
C ARG A 168 6.91 -26.24 25.04
N GLN A 169 8.12 -26.69 24.81
CA GLN A 169 9.28 -25.80 24.73
C GLN A 169 8.92 -24.68 23.77
N ASP A 170 8.79 -23.48 24.31
CA ASP A 170 8.69 -22.22 23.59
C ASP A 170 9.99 -22.12 22.76
N VAL A 171 9.92 -22.58 21.50
CA VAL A 171 10.94 -22.26 20.51
C VAL A 171 10.75 -20.78 20.26
N GLY A 172 11.57 -19.97 20.93
CA GLY A 172 11.44 -18.52 21.04
C GLY A 172 11.18 -17.87 19.70
N ALA A 173 9.92 -17.56 19.43
CA ALA A 173 9.55 -16.63 18.38
C ALA A 173 10.21 -15.30 18.70
N THR A 174 11.25 -14.93 17.96
CA THR A 174 12.01 -13.69 18.17
C THR A 174 11.01 -12.54 18.07
N LYS A 175 10.70 -11.93 19.21
CA LYS A 175 9.73 -10.84 19.30
C LYS A 175 10.22 -9.68 18.48
N LEU A 176 9.53 -9.37 17.37
CA LEU A 176 9.87 -8.24 16.51
C LEU A 176 9.93 -6.95 17.34
N PRO A 177 11.05 -6.20 17.32
CA PRO A 177 11.18 -4.99 18.10
C PRO A 177 10.17 -3.93 17.63
N PRO A 178 9.68 -3.07 18.55
CA PRO A 178 8.76 -2.01 18.19
C PRO A 178 9.39 -1.07 17.17
N HIS A 179 8.57 -0.59 16.25
CA HIS A 179 8.97 0.40 15.26
C HIS A 179 7.82 1.37 14.98
N ARG A 180 8.09 2.68 15.05
CA ARG A 180 7.15 3.73 14.65
C ARG A 180 7.72 4.47 13.47
N PRO A 181 7.00 4.54 12.33
CA PRO A 181 7.42 5.36 11.21
C PRO A 181 7.65 6.81 11.63
N PHE A 182 8.67 7.43 11.08
CA PHE A 182 8.99 8.83 11.37
C PHE A 182 7.92 9.78 10.84
N LYS A 183 7.32 9.44 9.69
CA LYS A 183 6.30 10.27 9.04
C LYS A 183 5.24 9.41 8.35
N ILE A 184 3.99 9.89 8.42
CA ILE A 184 2.87 9.36 7.66
C ILE A 184 2.39 10.45 6.72
N ILE A 185 2.28 10.12 5.42
CA ILE A 185 1.75 11.01 4.39
C ILE A 185 0.63 10.30 3.64
N TYR A 186 -0.21 11.05 2.95
CA TYR A 186 -1.40 10.52 2.31
C TYR A 186 -1.38 10.87 0.83
N ALA A 187 -1.57 9.86 -0.02
CA ALA A 187 -1.76 9.99 -1.46
C ALA A 187 -3.24 9.96 -1.80
N THR A 188 -3.68 10.74 -2.76
CA THR A 188 -5.11 10.82 -3.15
C THR A 188 -5.35 10.22 -4.52
N LEU A 189 -6.53 9.62 -4.69
CA LEU A 189 -7.04 9.10 -5.95
C LEU A 189 -8.40 9.71 -6.25
N TYR A 190 -8.53 10.38 -7.40
CA TYR A 190 -9.78 10.94 -7.92
C TYR A 190 -10.59 11.77 -6.90
N TYR A 191 -9.91 12.44 -5.99
CA TYR A 191 -10.54 13.31 -5.01
C TYR A 191 -9.93 14.71 -5.08
N ASP A 192 -10.79 15.71 -5.14
CA ASP A 192 -10.36 17.10 -5.15
C ASP A 192 -9.85 17.51 -3.77
N VAL A 193 -8.56 17.70 -3.67
CA VAL A 193 -7.90 18.15 -2.44
C VAL A 193 -6.83 19.19 -2.75
N ARG A 194 -6.69 20.16 -1.86
CA ARG A 194 -5.51 21.01 -1.86
C ARG A 194 -4.35 20.24 -1.20
N PRO A 195 -3.32 19.85 -1.93
CA PRO A 195 -2.20 19.11 -1.35
C PRO A 195 -1.38 19.99 -0.40
N THR A 196 -0.72 19.35 0.57
CA THR A 196 0.27 20.02 1.42
C THR A 196 1.56 20.26 0.66
N PHE A 197 1.91 19.32 -0.22
CA PHE A 197 3.04 19.38 -1.15
C PHE A 197 2.80 18.46 -2.34
N VAL A 198 3.58 18.63 -3.37
CA VAL A 198 3.57 17.76 -4.56
C VAL A 198 4.97 17.22 -4.80
N VAL A 199 5.05 16.05 -5.41
CA VAL A 199 6.32 15.49 -5.90
C VAL A 199 6.35 15.56 -7.41
N ASP A 200 7.36 16.28 -7.94
CA ASP A 200 7.62 16.36 -9.37
C ASP A 200 7.97 14.99 -9.95
N ILE A 201 7.16 14.52 -10.90
CA ILE A 201 7.33 13.24 -11.61
C ILE A 201 7.41 13.47 -13.13
N THR A 202 7.76 14.69 -13.57
CA THR A 202 7.75 15.07 -14.99
C THR A 202 8.48 14.04 -15.87
N GLU A 203 9.70 13.67 -15.51
CA GLU A 203 10.51 12.71 -16.26
C GLU A 203 10.10 11.23 -16.03
N LEU A 204 9.17 10.98 -15.12
CA LEU A 204 8.80 9.64 -14.68
C LEU A 204 7.36 9.28 -15.03
N PHE A 205 6.59 10.21 -15.54
CA PHE A 205 5.17 10.03 -15.83
C PHE A 205 4.91 8.82 -16.74
N GLU A 206 5.67 8.69 -17.83
CA GLU A 206 5.50 7.58 -18.77
C GLU A 206 5.83 6.23 -18.14
N THR A 207 6.91 6.15 -17.35
CA THR A 207 7.30 4.91 -16.66
C THR A 207 6.26 4.54 -15.60
N ARG A 208 5.75 5.50 -14.83
CA ARG A 208 4.64 5.29 -13.90
C ARG A 208 3.40 4.78 -14.64
N PHE A 209 3.05 5.39 -15.78
CA PHE A 209 1.91 4.97 -16.56
C PHE A 209 2.08 3.55 -17.12
N GLN A 210 3.30 3.18 -17.56
CA GLN A 210 3.62 1.80 -17.96
C GLN A 210 3.41 0.81 -16.81
N ALA A 211 3.79 1.17 -15.58
CA ALA A 211 3.56 0.31 -14.41
C ALA A 211 2.06 0.11 -14.14
N LEU A 212 1.24 1.14 -14.30
CA LEU A 212 -0.21 1.01 -14.22
C LEU A 212 -0.77 0.10 -15.33
N MET A 213 -0.27 0.24 -16.56
CA MET A 213 -0.69 -0.59 -17.70
C MET A 213 -0.18 -2.04 -17.63
N ALA A 214 0.68 -2.39 -16.68
CA ALA A 214 1.02 -3.77 -16.38
C ALA A 214 -0.19 -4.58 -15.89
N TYR A 215 -1.18 -3.91 -15.27
CA TYR A 215 -2.46 -4.52 -14.88
C TYR A 215 -3.41 -4.65 -16.07
N LYS A 216 -3.05 -5.52 -17.00
CA LYS A 216 -3.80 -5.75 -18.24
C LYS A 216 -5.22 -6.23 -17.97
N SER A 217 -5.42 -7.04 -16.92
CA SER A 217 -6.73 -7.49 -16.51
C SER A 217 -7.67 -6.33 -16.12
N GLN A 218 -7.13 -5.21 -15.64
CA GLN A 218 -7.90 -4.06 -15.16
C GLN A 218 -8.04 -2.95 -16.21
N PHE A 219 -6.97 -2.67 -16.95
CA PHE A 219 -6.83 -1.45 -17.76
C PHE A 219 -6.76 -1.69 -19.28
N SER A 220 -6.77 -2.95 -19.75
CA SER A 220 -6.91 -3.20 -21.19
C SER A 220 -8.39 -3.12 -21.62
N ASP A 221 -8.60 -2.80 -22.87
CA ASP A 221 -9.92 -2.80 -23.47
C ASP A 221 -10.44 -4.25 -23.58
N GLN A 222 -11.44 -4.59 -22.78
CA GLN A 222 -12.07 -5.90 -22.71
C GLN A 222 -13.58 -5.77 -22.75
N GLU A 223 -14.27 -6.80 -23.24
CA GLU A 223 -15.73 -6.85 -23.25
C GLU A 223 -16.32 -6.98 -21.82
N ALA A 224 -15.62 -7.71 -20.92
CA ALA A 224 -16.05 -7.85 -19.53
C ALA A 224 -16.05 -6.48 -18.82
N GLY A 225 -17.22 -6.06 -18.33
CA GLY A 225 -17.36 -4.79 -17.61
C GLY A 225 -17.21 -3.55 -18.48
N LYS A 226 -17.40 -3.64 -19.80
CA LYS A 226 -17.25 -2.53 -20.75
C LYS A 226 -18.05 -1.28 -20.37
N ASP A 227 -19.24 -1.46 -19.82
CA ASP A 227 -20.10 -0.35 -19.39
C ASP A 227 -19.69 0.26 -18.02
N LEU A 228 -18.80 -0.42 -17.28
CA LEU A 228 -18.35 0.02 -15.96
C LEU A 228 -16.95 0.64 -15.98
N PHE A 229 -16.10 0.21 -16.91
CA PHE A 229 -14.72 0.65 -17.01
C PHE A 229 -14.49 1.54 -18.22
N PRO A 230 -13.82 2.68 -18.06
CA PRO A 230 -13.49 3.54 -19.20
C PRO A 230 -12.49 2.84 -20.13
N ALA A 231 -12.49 3.23 -21.40
CA ALA A 231 -11.49 2.77 -22.35
C ALA A 231 -10.06 3.20 -21.92
N GLN A 232 -9.05 2.43 -22.32
CA GLN A 232 -7.66 2.70 -21.95
C GLN A 232 -7.20 4.13 -22.28
N ALA A 233 -7.61 4.65 -23.42
CA ALA A 233 -7.31 6.03 -23.83
C ALA A 233 -7.91 7.06 -22.84
N GLU A 234 -9.11 6.81 -22.34
CA GLU A 234 -9.77 7.66 -21.36
C GLU A 234 -9.08 7.57 -19.99
N ILE A 235 -8.63 6.39 -19.59
CA ILE A 235 -7.84 6.22 -18.36
C ILE A 235 -6.57 7.04 -18.43
N ARG A 236 -5.85 6.97 -19.55
CA ARG A 236 -4.64 7.79 -19.78
C ARG A 236 -4.95 9.28 -19.67
N ALA A 237 -5.98 9.74 -20.35
CA ALA A 237 -6.36 11.14 -20.35
C ALA A 237 -6.67 11.67 -18.94
N ARG A 238 -7.39 10.88 -18.14
CA ARG A 238 -7.72 11.22 -16.74
C ARG A 238 -6.49 11.29 -15.85
N ILE A 239 -5.63 10.28 -15.92
CA ILE A 239 -4.39 10.22 -15.11
C ILE A 239 -3.46 11.38 -15.50
N GLU A 240 -3.32 11.67 -16.79
CA GLU A 240 -2.50 12.76 -17.27
C GLU A 240 -3.06 14.14 -16.85
N ALA A 241 -4.37 14.34 -16.98
CA ALA A 241 -5.03 15.57 -16.56
C ALA A 241 -4.81 15.86 -15.06
N MET A 242 -4.92 14.84 -14.20
CA MET A 242 -4.66 14.99 -12.78
C MET A 242 -3.18 15.31 -12.50
N ALA A 243 -2.26 14.60 -13.13
CA ALA A 243 -0.83 14.84 -12.94
C ALA A 243 -0.43 16.24 -13.40
N ARG A 244 -1.01 16.76 -14.51
CA ARG A 244 -0.82 18.14 -15.00
C ARG A 244 -1.42 19.16 -14.04
N PHE A 245 -2.63 18.93 -13.53
CA PHE A 245 -3.27 19.84 -12.57
C PHE A 245 -2.40 20.04 -11.33
N TYR A 246 -1.92 18.95 -10.73
CA TYR A 246 -1.03 19.03 -9.57
C TYR A 246 0.37 19.53 -9.95
N GLY A 247 0.84 19.25 -11.16
CA GLY A 247 2.05 19.82 -11.71
C GLY A 247 1.99 21.36 -11.80
N LEU A 248 0.85 21.89 -12.28
CA LEU A 248 0.59 23.33 -12.33
C LEU A 248 0.74 23.97 -10.95
N LEU A 249 0.19 23.36 -9.90
CA LEU A 249 0.30 23.88 -8.53
C LEU A 249 1.74 23.90 -7.99
N GLY A 250 2.60 23.01 -8.48
CA GLY A 250 4.01 22.91 -8.10
C GLY A 250 5.00 23.58 -9.05
N GLY A 251 4.52 24.21 -10.14
CA GLY A 251 5.38 24.82 -11.17
C GLY A 251 6.20 23.78 -11.97
N VAL A 252 5.63 22.58 -12.21
CA VAL A 252 6.23 21.49 -13.00
C VAL A 252 5.20 20.90 -13.95
N THR A 253 5.63 20.05 -14.91
CA THR A 253 4.71 19.49 -15.91
C THR A 253 3.79 18.45 -15.33
N TYR A 254 4.33 17.50 -14.55
CA TYR A 254 3.57 16.43 -13.92
C TYR A 254 3.96 16.29 -12.45
N ALA A 255 2.98 16.15 -11.56
CA ALA A 255 3.23 15.91 -10.15
C ALA A 255 2.23 14.94 -9.52
N GLU A 256 2.64 14.31 -8.44
CA GLU A 256 1.79 13.53 -7.55
C GLU A 256 1.52 14.32 -6.26
N PRO A 257 0.24 14.43 -5.84
CA PRO A 257 -0.16 15.22 -4.68
C PRO A 257 -0.07 14.42 -3.39
N PHE A 258 0.36 15.10 -2.32
CA PHE A 258 0.41 14.52 -0.98
C PHE A 258 -0.14 15.46 0.07
N LEU A 259 -0.72 14.85 1.11
CA LEU A 259 -1.14 15.54 2.31
C LEU A 259 -0.37 15.01 3.51
N GLN A 260 -0.12 15.88 4.47
CA GLN A 260 0.35 15.50 5.81
C GLN A 260 -0.54 16.19 6.85
N LYS A 261 -0.78 15.47 7.95
CA LYS A 261 -1.56 16.02 9.09
C LYS A 261 -0.71 16.90 9.99
N GLU A 262 0.57 16.57 10.10
CA GLU A 262 1.51 17.32 10.93
C GLU A 262 1.96 18.58 10.23
N VAL A 263 2.11 19.66 11.02
CA VAL A 263 2.70 20.92 10.53
C VAL A 263 4.21 20.71 10.33
N GLY A 264 4.74 21.13 9.18
CA GLY A 264 6.17 21.08 8.91
C GLY A 264 6.94 22.09 9.78
N LEU A 265 8.00 21.61 10.45
CA LEU A 265 8.95 22.50 11.12
C LEU A 265 9.99 22.98 10.11
N VAL A 266 10.12 24.27 9.96
CA VAL A 266 11.07 24.93 9.06
C VAL A 266 12.03 25.78 9.88
N GLU A 267 13.30 25.50 9.81
CA GLU A 267 14.35 26.27 10.51
C GLU A 267 14.84 27.45 9.66
N ASP A 268 14.84 27.30 8.32
CA ASP A 268 15.29 28.32 7.37
C ASP A 268 14.25 28.53 6.28
N LEU A 269 13.64 29.71 6.24
CA LEU A 269 12.59 30.06 5.29
C LEU A 269 13.06 30.03 3.83
N THR A 270 14.36 30.22 3.58
CA THR A 270 14.93 30.20 2.23
C THR A 270 15.00 28.80 1.61
N LEU A 271 14.87 27.75 2.47
CA LEU A 271 14.87 26.35 2.07
C LEU A 271 13.47 25.81 1.78
N ILE A 272 12.41 26.61 1.91
CA ILE A 272 11.06 26.17 1.55
C ILE A 272 11.01 25.92 0.04
N PRO A 273 10.72 24.67 -0.39
CA PRO A 273 10.80 24.29 -1.80
C PRO A 273 9.53 24.73 -2.55
N VAL A 274 9.48 26.00 -2.93
CA VAL A 274 8.46 26.54 -3.84
C VAL A 274 9.11 27.02 -5.13
N LYS A 275 8.41 26.82 -6.25
CA LYS A 275 8.78 27.43 -7.53
C LYS A 275 7.89 28.62 -7.78
N SER A 276 8.47 29.69 -8.32
CA SER A 276 7.69 30.78 -8.89
C SER A 276 6.93 30.26 -10.12
N ILE A 277 5.65 30.57 -10.18
CA ILE A 277 4.76 30.19 -11.28
C ILE A 277 4.81 31.29 -12.34
#